data_6c03fd6738d058d602199da14eb780cf
#
_entry.id   6c03fd6738d058d602199da14eb780cf
#
_cell.length_a   1.000
_cell.length_b   1.000
_cell.length_c   1.000
_cell.angle_alpha   90.00
_cell.angle_beta   90.00
_cell.angle_gamma   90.00
#
_symmetry.space_group_name_H-M   'P 1'
#
loop_
_entity.id
_entity.type
_entity.pdbx_description
1 polymer ?
#
loop_
_entity_poly.entity_id
_entity_poly.type
_entity_poly.pdbx_seq_one_letter_code
_entity_poly.pdbx_strand_id
1 'polypeptide(L)'
;MISATVAFDVRCTDLVPTSGIRNLTRRDLAFFGNHGRTVKLFGHGVCKDGRYAVAVEPVAIPMETLEAHVPLNFNIATLTGKTIGELTFYGQGAGGDPTANAVVQDILDIAHKNFPTYSFVHKDSQALIYEPELLRSSYVIRTEASVCDGRVYEPGAYIVRDITALQARELLDEALKSDPTSFMAALGERK
;
A
#
# COMPACT_ATOMS: atom_id res chain seq x y z
N MET A 1 7.92 6.20 -4.32
CA MET A 1 8.89 6.32 -3.21
C MET A 1 9.59 5.01 -2.85
N ILE A 2 9.00 3.86 -3.07
CA ILE A 2 9.67 2.54 -2.89
C ILE A 2 10.90 2.42 -3.81
N SER A 3 10.88 3.03 -4.98
CA SER A 3 12.01 3.01 -5.92
C SER A 3 13.26 3.74 -5.43
N ALA A 4 13.16 4.60 -4.43
CA ALA A 4 14.31 5.32 -3.90
C ALA A 4 15.16 4.46 -2.94
N THR A 5 14.58 3.45 -2.33
CA THR A 5 15.26 2.58 -1.36
C THR A 5 15.74 1.27 -1.98
N VAL A 6 15.15 0.89 -3.10
CA VAL A 6 15.48 -0.31 -3.84
C VAL A 6 15.75 0.15 -5.26
N ALA A 7 17.02 0.20 -5.66
CA ALA A 7 17.43 0.61 -7.00
C ALA A 7 16.92 -0.38 -8.06
N PHE A 8 15.61 -0.45 -8.26
CA PHE A 8 15.03 -1.23 -9.34
C PHE A 8 14.28 -0.33 -10.33
N ASP A 9 14.38 -0.71 -11.57
CA ASP A 9 13.72 -0.03 -12.67
C ASP A 9 12.23 -0.36 -12.67
N VAL A 10 11.41 0.46 -12.00
CA VAL A 10 9.94 0.33 -12.03
C VAL A 10 9.39 0.98 -13.30
N ARG A 11 9.84 0.55 -14.46
CA ARG A 11 9.18 0.95 -15.73
C ARG A 11 7.90 0.16 -15.99
N CYS A 12 7.65 -0.89 -15.22
CA CYS A 12 6.48 -1.74 -15.36
C CYS A 12 5.50 -1.47 -14.23
N THR A 13 4.76 -0.36 -14.30
CA THR A 13 3.61 -0.08 -13.40
C THR A 13 2.54 -1.17 -13.48
N ASP A 14 2.47 -1.89 -14.60
CA ASP A 14 1.52 -2.98 -14.83
C ASP A 14 1.77 -4.21 -13.91
N LEU A 15 2.97 -4.31 -13.32
CA LEU A 15 3.31 -5.36 -12.38
C LEU A 15 2.94 -5.03 -10.91
N VAL A 16 2.51 -3.80 -10.61
CA VAL A 16 2.13 -3.40 -9.26
C VAL A 16 0.63 -3.62 -9.07
N PRO A 17 0.20 -4.64 -8.31
CA PRO A 17 -1.21 -4.79 -7.97
C PRO A 17 -1.71 -3.52 -7.30
N THR A 18 -2.70 -2.88 -7.89
CA THR A 18 -3.21 -1.60 -7.41
C THR A 18 -4.72 -1.65 -7.23
N SER A 19 -5.18 -1.36 -6.02
CA SER A 19 -6.60 -1.21 -5.67
C SER A 19 -6.80 0.10 -4.91
N GLY A 20 -7.90 0.78 -5.20
CA GLY A 20 -8.23 2.06 -4.59
C GLY A 20 -9.35 1.98 -3.58
N ILE A 21 -9.70 3.13 -3.02
CA ILE A 21 -10.77 3.30 -2.02
C ILE A 21 -12.06 3.87 -2.63
N ARG A 22 -12.22 3.85 -3.96
CA ARG A 22 -13.39 4.45 -4.63
C ARG A 22 -14.70 3.85 -4.14
N ASN A 23 -14.72 2.55 -3.92
CA ASN A 23 -15.90 1.79 -3.50
C ASN A 23 -15.99 1.61 -1.97
N LEU A 24 -15.10 2.23 -1.20
CA LEU A 24 -15.16 2.22 0.26
C LEU A 24 -16.39 3.00 0.74
N THR A 25 -17.23 2.36 1.50
CA THR A 25 -18.48 2.92 2.02
C THR A 25 -18.43 3.16 3.52
N ARG A 26 -19.42 3.92 4.05
CA ARG A 26 -19.60 4.07 5.50
C ARG A 26 -19.90 2.73 6.19
N ARG A 27 -20.57 1.80 5.50
CA ARG A 27 -20.84 0.45 5.99
C ARG A 27 -19.56 -0.33 6.18
N ASP A 28 -18.63 -0.25 5.23
CA ASP A 28 -17.31 -0.90 5.35
C ASP A 28 -16.51 -0.33 6.54
N LEU A 29 -16.52 1.00 6.69
CA LEU A 29 -15.84 1.65 7.82
C LEU A 29 -16.42 1.22 9.16
N ALA A 30 -17.76 1.14 9.28
CA ALA A 30 -18.43 0.65 10.48
C ALA A 30 -18.11 -0.82 10.74
N PHE A 31 -18.12 -1.66 9.69
CA PHE A 31 -17.73 -3.06 9.78
C PHE A 31 -16.33 -3.23 10.36
N PHE A 32 -15.33 -2.58 9.76
CA PHE A 32 -13.95 -2.66 10.26
C PHE A 32 -13.81 -2.04 11.65
N GLY A 33 -14.50 -0.94 11.93
CA GLY A 33 -14.52 -0.29 13.25
C GLY A 33 -15.04 -1.21 14.37
N ASN A 34 -16.11 -1.97 14.10
CA ASN A 34 -16.65 -2.96 15.03
C ASN A 34 -15.65 -4.10 15.33
N HIS A 35 -14.68 -4.31 14.44
CA HIS A 35 -13.60 -5.28 14.61
C HIS A 35 -12.29 -4.65 15.11
N GLY A 36 -12.34 -3.40 15.64
CA GLY A 36 -11.17 -2.70 16.16
C GLY A 36 -10.16 -2.29 15.09
N ARG A 37 -10.62 -2.07 13.86
CA ARG A 37 -9.77 -1.73 12.71
C ARG A 37 -10.22 -0.46 12.02
N THR A 38 -9.30 0.19 11.33
CA THR A 38 -9.59 1.28 10.38
C THR A 38 -8.97 0.96 9.04
N VAL A 39 -9.54 1.52 7.97
CA VAL A 39 -9.03 1.32 6.60
C VAL A 39 -8.18 2.51 6.21
N LYS A 40 -6.96 2.24 5.76
CA LYS A 40 -6.03 3.21 5.17
C LYS A 40 -5.53 2.71 3.82
N LEU A 41 -5.18 3.62 2.92
CA LEU A 41 -4.54 3.27 1.66
C LEU A 41 -3.04 3.16 1.88
N PHE A 42 -2.48 2.00 1.57
CA PHE A 42 -1.06 1.71 1.71
C PHE A 42 -0.40 1.51 0.35
N GLY A 43 0.78 2.10 0.17
CA GLY A 43 1.79 1.59 -0.74
C GLY A 43 2.80 0.82 0.09
N HIS A 44 2.89 -0.48 -0.07
CA HIS A 44 3.78 -1.32 0.72
C HIS A 44 4.60 -2.27 -0.15
N GLY A 45 5.74 -2.69 0.38
CA GLY A 45 6.62 -3.59 -0.33
C GLY A 45 7.58 -4.31 0.59
N VAL A 46 8.02 -5.45 0.13
CA VAL A 46 9.02 -6.30 0.78
C VAL A 46 10.16 -6.54 -0.18
N CYS A 47 11.39 -6.46 0.32
CA CYS A 47 12.57 -6.87 -0.43
C CYS A 47 13.39 -7.83 0.43
N LYS A 48 13.69 -9.01 -0.11
CA LYS A 48 14.44 -10.05 0.58
C LYS A 48 15.25 -10.89 -0.42
N ASP A 49 16.51 -11.06 -0.16
CA ASP A 49 17.42 -11.93 -0.93
C ASP A 49 17.38 -11.67 -2.47
N GLY A 50 17.38 -10.39 -2.86
CA GLY A 50 17.32 -9.97 -4.27
C GLY A 50 15.96 -10.16 -4.93
N ARG A 51 14.93 -10.49 -4.15
CA ARG A 51 13.54 -10.59 -4.60
C ARG A 51 12.70 -9.51 -3.95
N TYR A 52 11.64 -9.08 -4.62
CA TYR A 52 10.74 -8.06 -4.11
C TYR A 52 9.29 -8.33 -4.48
N ALA A 53 8.39 -7.82 -3.67
CA ALA A 53 6.97 -7.66 -3.99
C ALA A 53 6.49 -6.28 -3.54
N VAL A 54 5.54 -5.73 -4.27
CA VAL A 54 4.94 -4.41 -3.99
C VAL A 54 3.45 -4.45 -4.26
N ALA A 55 2.68 -3.63 -3.54
CA ALA A 55 1.25 -3.42 -3.79
C ALA A 55 0.82 -2.02 -3.35
N VAL A 56 -0.24 -1.51 -3.96
CA VAL A 56 -0.98 -0.33 -3.50
C VAL A 56 -2.42 -0.74 -3.28
N GLU A 57 -2.85 -0.75 -2.02
CA GLU A 57 -4.16 -1.29 -1.68
C GLU A 57 -4.73 -0.74 -0.38
N PRO A 58 -6.07 -0.81 -0.18
CA PRO A 58 -6.67 -0.57 1.11
C PRO A 58 -6.24 -1.64 2.10
N VAL A 59 -5.82 -1.22 3.28
CA VAL A 59 -5.43 -2.13 4.38
C VAL A 59 -6.26 -1.79 5.61
N ALA A 60 -6.93 -2.79 6.17
CA ALA A 60 -7.64 -2.69 7.43
C ALA A 60 -6.65 -2.98 8.58
N ILE A 61 -6.14 -1.93 9.20
CA ILE A 61 -5.15 -1.98 10.27
C ILE A 61 -5.80 -1.87 11.65
N PRO A 62 -5.18 -2.46 12.69
CA PRO A 62 -5.64 -2.29 14.06
C PRO A 62 -5.66 -0.82 14.49
N MET A 63 -6.68 -0.42 15.24
CA MET A 63 -6.87 0.97 15.68
C MET A 63 -5.74 1.48 16.59
N GLU A 64 -5.02 0.58 17.26
CA GLU A 64 -3.91 0.91 18.13
C GLU A 64 -2.58 1.21 17.43
N THR A 65 -2.51 1.03 16.11
CA THR A 65 -1.29 1.30 15.33
C THR A 65 -1.08 2.80 15.10
N LEU A 66 0.18 3.20 14.94
CA LEU A 66 0.53 4.60 14.66
C LEU A 66 -0.11 5.09 13.35
N GLU A 67 -0.10 4.25 12.34
CA GLU A 67 -0.66 4.53 11.01
C GLU A 67 -2.18 4.78 11.06
N ALA A 68 -2.89 4.15 12.01
CA ALA A 68 -4.33 4.36 12.19
C ALA A 68 -4.67 5.81 12.57
N HIS A 69 -3.75 6.47 13.28
CA HIS A 69 -3.93 7.81 13.83
C HIS A 69 -3.42 8.93 12.93
N VAL A 70 -2.95 8.62 11.72
CA VAL A 70 -2.50 9.63 10.75
C VAL A 70 -3.72 10.41 10.21
N PRO A 71 -3.85 11.71 10.53
CA PRO A 71 -5.04 12.49 10.17
C PRO A 71 -4.87 13.27 8.87
N LEU A 72 -6.00 13.63 8.26
CA LEU A 72 -6.13 14.63 7.19
C LEU A 72 -5.05 14.54 6.09
N ASN A 73 -4.23 15.58 5.98
CA ASN A 73 -3.18 15.73 4.96
C ASN A 73 -1.79 15.21 5.40
N PHE A 74 -1.72 14.56 6.56
CA PHE A 74 -0.49 13.95 7.02
C PHE A 74 -0.27 12.60 6.33
N ASN A 75 1.00 12.28 6.14
CA ASN A 75 1.46 11.01 5.63
C ASN A 75 2.45 10.38 6.61
N ILE A 76 2.54 9.07 6.55
CA ILE A 76 3.52 8.29 7.30
C ILE A 76 4.20 7.32 6.35
N ALA A 77 5.50 7.17 6.50
CA ALA A 77 6.30 6.17 5.80
C ALA A 77 7.16 5.42 6.82
N THR A 78 6.95 4.12 6.92
CA THR A 78 7.70 3.25 7.84
C THR A 78 8.61 2.34 7.04
N LEU A 79 9.89 2.33 7.40
CA LEU A 79 10.92 1.44 6.85
C LEU A 79 11.35 0.48 7.93
N THR A 80 11.33 -0.81 7.63
CA THR A 80 11.84 -1.84 8.54
C THR A 80 13.02 -2.55 7.90
N GLY A 81 14.13 -2.62 8.58
CA GLY A 81 15.32 -3.27 8.09
C GLY A 81 16.11 -3.98 9.19
N LYS A 82 16.85 -5.01 8.81
CA LYS A 82 17.63 -5.85 9.75
C LYS A 82 18.59 -5.04 10.60
N THR A 83 19.21 -4.01 10.02
CA THR A 83 20.24 -3.19 10.67
C THR A 83 19.67 -1.93 11.33
N ILE A 84 18.69 -1.30 10.66
CA ILE A 84 18.12 -0.02 11.11
C ILE A 84 16.93 -0.20 12.06
N GLY A 85 16.42 -1.43 12.20
CA GLY A 85 15.17 -1.67 12.91
C GLY A 85 13.98 -1.05 12.19
N GLU A 86 13.09 -0.42 12.92
CA GLU A 86 11.96 0.34 12.38
C GLU A 86 12.26 1.83 12.44
N LEU A 87 12.10 2.51 11.31
CA LEU A 87 12.27 3.96 11.17
C LEU A 87 11.02 4.53 10.52
N THR A 88 10.40 5.49 11.20
CA THR A 88 9.15 6.11 10.74
C THR A 88 9.34 7.59 10.46
N PHE A 89 8.91 8.03 9.29
CA PHE A 89 8.81 9.42 8.87
C PHE A 89 7.36 9.85 8.89
N TYR A 90 7.09 10.98 9.54
CA TYR A 90 5.76 11.52 9.65
C TYR A 90 5.76 13.01 9.33
N GLY A 91 4.81 13.47 8.52
CA GLY A 91 4.73 14.87 8.14
C GLY A 91 3.56 15.19 7.23
N GLN A 92 3.38 16.47 6.95
CA GLN A 92 2.36 16.94 6.03
C GLN A 92 2.77 16.58 4.59
N GLY A 93 1.94 15.82 3.89
CA GLY A 93 2.15 15.45 2.50
C GLY A 93 1.43 16.36 1.49
N ALA A 94 0.53 17.22 1.98
CA ALA A 94 -0.26 18.14 1.17
C ALA A 94 -0.62 19.39 1.98
N GLY A 95 -1.11 20.42 1.29
CA GLY A 95 -1.49 21.70 1.88
C GLY A 95 -0.78 22.86 1.21
N GLY A 96 -1.33 24.07 1.30
CA GLY A 96 -0.78 25.29 0.67
C GLY A 96 0.65 25.56 1.13
N ASP A 97 0.86 25.72 2.42
CA ASP A 97 2.16 26.07 2.98
C ASP A 97 3.24 24.99 2.80
N PRO A 98 2.99 23.70 3.07
CA PRO A 98 3.98 22.65 2.82
C PRO A 98 4.37 22.54 1.35
N THR A 99 3.41 22.68 0.44
CA THR A 99 3.68 22.64 -1.00
C THR A 99 4.46 23.87 -1.45
N ALA A 100 4.09 25.07 -0.98
CA ALA A 100 4.81 26.29 -1.29
C ALA A 100 6.26 26.24 -0.80
N ASN A 101 6.48 25.72 0.42
CA ASN A 101 7.84 25.54 0.95
C ASN A 101 8.68 24.59 0.09
N ALA A 102 8.11 23.48 -0.37
CA ALA A 102 8.81 22.56 -1.27
C ALA A 102 9.17 23.23 -2.60
N VAL A 103 8.27 23.97 -3.21
CA VAL A 103 8.52 24.73 -4.45
C VAL A 103 9.63 25.78 -4.26
N VAL A 104 9.60 26.53 -3.15
CA VAL A 104 10.66 27.50 -2.84
C VAL A 104 12.01 26.82 -2.65
N GLN A 105 12.04 25.67 -1.98
CA GLN A 105 13.27 24.89 -1.82
C GLN A 105 13.84 24.45 -3.17
N ASP A 106 12.99 23.93 -4.07
CA ASP A 106 13.41 23.54 -5.41
C ASP A 106 13.99 24.73 -6.21
N ILE A 107 13.36 25.92 -6.09
CA ILE A 107 13.86 27.14 -6.74
C ILE A 107 15.24 27.53 -6.18
N LEU A 108 15.44 27.46 -4.87
CA LEU A 108 16.72 27.75 -4.23
C LEU A 108 17.80 26.75 -4.66
N ASP A 109 17.46 25.47 -4.74
CA ASP A 109 18.39 24.42 -5.18
C ASP A 109 18.81 24.66 -6.64
N ILE A 110 17.89 25.02 -7.51
CA ILE A 110 18.19 25.40 -8.91
C ILE A 110 19.10 26.62 -8.95
N ALA A 111 18.79 27.67 -8.20
CA ALA A 111 19.56 28.91 -8.17
C ALA A 111 21.00 28.71 -7.68
N HIS A 112 21.18 27.84 -6.69
CA HIS A 112 22.49 27.49 -6.14
C HIS A 112 23.19 26.36 -6.91
N LYS A 113 22.57 25.84 -7.98
CA LYS A 113 23.07 24.67 -8.75
C LYS A 113 23.27 23.43 -7.85
N ASN A 114 22.49 23.31 -6.81
CA ASN A 114 22.50 22.18 -5.89
C ASN A 114 21.59 21.08 -6.44
N PHE A 115 22.07 20.32 -7.40
CA PHE A 115 21.33 19.19 -7.96
C PHE A 115 21.74 17.91 -7.24
N PRO A 116 20.84 17.30 -6.46
CA PRO A 116 21.15 16.02 -5.84
C PRO A 116 21.32 14.98 -6.96
N THR A 117 22.50 14.42 -7.06
CA THR A 117 22.79 13.30 -7.96
C THR A 117 22.55 12.01 -7.23
N TYR A 118 21.41 11.39 -7.49
CA TYR A 118 21.14 10.03 -7.01
C TYR A 118 21.56 9.03 -8.09
N SER A 119 22.58 8.24 -7.78
CA SER A 119 22.90 7.07 -8.60
C SER A 119 22.09 5.89 -8.10
N PHE A 120 20.89 5.68 -8.65
CA PHE A 120 20.06 4.55 -8.32
C PHE A 120 20.45 3.25 -9.04
N VAL A 121 21.36 3.36 -9.99
CA VAL A 121 21.83 2.22 -10.79
C VAL A 121 23.29 1.97 -10.48
N HIS A 122 23.57 0.95 -9.69
CA HIS A 122 24.89 0.36 -9.66
C HIS A 122 25.04 -0.48 -10.93
N LYS A 123 26.06 -0.20 -11.73
CA LYS A 123 26.34 -0.93 -12.98
C LYS A 123 26.49 -2.44 -12.79
N ASP A 124 26.78 -2.87 -11.57
CA ASP A 124 26.99 -4.28 -11.18
C ASP A 124 25.86 -4.84 -10.31
N SER A 125 24.72 -4.14 -10.16
CA SER A 125 23.61 -4.65 -9.38
C SER A 125 22.87 -5.73 -10.14
N GLN A 126 22.70 -6.90 -9.53
CA GLN A 126 21.78 -7.90 -10.04
C GLN A 126 20.37 -7.32 -10.12
N ALA A 127 19.69 -7.53 -11.23
CA ALA A 127 18.28 -7.15 -11.35
C ALA A 127 17.48 -7.85 -10.25
N LEU A 128 16.63 -7.09 -9.57
CA LEU A 128 15.73 -7.67 -8.59
C LEU A 128 14.65 -8.49 -9.30
N ILE A 129 14.30 -9.62 -8.70
CA ILE A 129 13.29 -10.54 -9.22
C ILE A 129 11.95 -10.21 -8.54
N TYR A 130 10.91 -9.97 -9.32
CA TYR A 130 9.56 -9.83 -8.79
C TYR A 130 9.03 -11.17 -8.34
N GLU A 131 8.67 -11.27 -7.05
CA GLU A 131 8.21 -12.49 -6.40
C GLU A 131 6.94 -12.17 -5.56
N PRO A 132 5.73 -12.31 -6.15
CA PRO A 132 4.48 -11.97 -5.46
C PRO A 132 4.29 -12.70 -4.14
N GLU A 133 4.84 -13.90 -4.01
CA GLU A 133 4.73 -14.75 -2.81
C GLU A 133 5.36 -14.13 -1.55
N LEU A 134 6.20 -13.11 -1.70
CA LEU A 134 6.76 -12.37 -0.57
C LEU A 134 5.72 -11.48 0.13
N LEU A 135 4.60 -11.17 -0.54
CA LEU A 135 3.56 -10.29 -0.01
C LEU A 135 2.21 -11.03 -0.01
N ARG A 136 2.03 -11.86 1.01
CA ARG A 136 0.79 -12.60 1.26
C ARG A 136 0.04 -11.99 2.43
N SER A 137 -1.29 -12.00 2.36
CA SER A 137 -2.16 -11.54 3.42
C SER A 137 -3.50 -12.27 3.41
N SER A 138 -4.33 -12.00 4.41
CA SER A 138 -5.75 -12.29 4.36
C SER A 138 -6.51 -11.07 3.86
N TYR A 139 -7.56 -11.27 3.10
CA TYR A 139 -8.34 -10.18 2.52
C TYR A 139 -9.81 -10.31 2.91
N VAL A 140 -10.44 -9.19 3.19
CA VAL A 140 -11.90 -9.08 3.23
C VAL A 140 -12.36 -8.53 1.89
N ILE A 141 -13.23 -9.27 1.21
CA ILE A 141 -13.86 -8.86 -0.05
C ILE A 141 -15.35 -8.71 0.21
N ARG A 142 -15.87 -7.50 0.04
CA ARG A 142 -17.32 -7.23 0.06
C ARG A 142 -17.83 -7.21 -1.36
N THR A 143 -18.81 -8.07 -1.64
CA THR A 143 -19.45 -8.20 -2.94
C THR A 143 -20.78 -8.96 -2.81
N GLU A 144 -21.72 -8.64 -3.66
CA GLU A 144 -22.96 -9.44 -3.87
C GLU A 144 -22.75 -10.58 -4.90
N ALA A 145 -21.57 -10.59 -5.57
CA ALA A 145 -21.23 -11.63 -6.53
C ALA A 145 -20.79 -12.91 -5.82
N SER A 146 -21.15 -14.06 -6.40
CA SER A 146 -20.69 -15.37 -5.92
C SER A 146 -19.31 -15.68 -6.50
N VAL A 147 -18.25 -15.06 -5.96
CA VAL A 147 -16.93 -15.05 -6.61
C VAL A 147 -15.87 -15.84 -5.84
N CYS A 148 -16.12 -16.22 -4.61
CA CYS A 148 -15.06 -16.74 -3.76
C CYS A 148 -15.45 -18.02 -3.04
N ASP A 149 -14.54 -18.99 -3.03
CA ASP A 149 -14.49 -20.08 -2.03
C ASP A 149 -14.08 -19.54 -0.64
N GLY A 150 -14.25 -18.23 -0.41
CA GLY A 150 -13.94 -17.55 0.83
C GLY A 150 -14.95 -17.93 1.93
N ARG A 151 -14.47 -17.99 3.17
CA ARG A 151 -15.37 -18.15 4.32
C ARG A 151 -16.24 -16.89 4.44
N VAL A 152 -17.56 -17.07 4.46
CA VAL A 152 -18.49 -15.97 4.76
C VAL A 152 -18.16 -15.43 6.15
N TYR A 153 -17.87 -14.14 6.21
CA TYR A 153 -17.58 -13.43 7.43
C TYR A 153 -18.84 -12.76 7.98
N GLU A 154 -19.54 -12.05 7.09
CA GLU A 154 -20.89 -11.52 7.26
C GLU A 154 -21.63 -11.62 5.92
N PRO A 155 -22.96 -11.47 5.86
CA PRO A 155 -23.68 -11.43 4.59
C PRO A 155 -23.09 -10.39 3.62
N GLY A 156 -22.60 -10.85 2.47
CA GLY A 156 -21.96 -10.03 1.46
C GLY A 156 -20.49 -9.67 1.73
N ALA A 157 -19.85 -10.25 2.75
CA ALA A 157 -18.42 -10.10 3.01
C ALA A 157 -17.74 -11.46 3.22
N TYR A 158 -16.64 -11.67 2.53
CA TYR A 158 -15.89 -12.93 2.50
C TYR A 158 -14.46 -12.69 2.98
N ILE A 159 -13.90 -13.62 3.77
CA ILE A 159 -12.48 -13.66 4.07
C ILE A 159 -11.81 -14.71 3.21
N VAL A 160 -10.84 -14.26 2.41
CA VAL A 160 -9.89 -15.11 1.70
C VAL A 160 -8.55 -15.02 2.40
N ARG A 161 -7.96 -16.18 2.74
CA ARG A 161 -6.75 -16.23 3.56
C ARG A 161 -5.54 -16.64 2.74
N ASP A 162 -4.40 -16.07 3.14
CA ASP A 162 -3.09 -16.48 2.65
C ASP A 162 -2.99 -16.47 1.12
N ILE A 163 -3.36 -15.35 0.52
CA ILE A 163 -3.21 -15.09 -0.91
C ILE A 163 -2.29 -13.89 -1.15
N THR A 164 -1.71 -13.82 -2.34
CA THR A 164 -0.91 -12.66 -2.75
C THR A 164 -1.79 -11.47 -3.09
N ALA A 165 -1.21 -10.25 -3.05
CA ALA A 165 -1.91 -9.04 -3.48
C ALA A 165 -2.38 -9.12 -4.95
N LEU A 166 -1.64 -9.84 -5.80
CA LEU A 166 -2.03 -10.08 -7.19
C LEU A 166 -3.29 -10.96 -7.28
N GLN A 167 -3.31 -12.09 -6.57
CA GLN A 167 -4.48 -12.97 -6.53
C GLN A 167 -5.71 -12.27 -5.95
N ALA A 168 -5.53 -11.46 -4.89
CA ALA A 168 -6.61 -10.68 -4.32
C ALA A 168 -7.17 -9.65 -5.32
N ARG A 169 -6.30 -9.01 -6.10
CA ARG A 169 -6.69 -8.10 -7.16
C ARG A 169 -7.49 -8.81 -8.26
N GLU A 170 -7.08 -9.99 -8.68
CA GLU A 170 -7.79 -10.79 -9.68
C GLU A 170 -9.19 -11.16 -9.20
N LEU A 171 -9.33 -11.57 -7.93
CA LEU A 171 -10.65 -11.85 -7.32
C LEU A 171 -11.54 -10.60 -7.27
N LEU A 172 -10.98 -9.44 -6.93
CA LEU A 172 -11.73 -8.19 -6.95
C LEU A 172 -12.17 -7.83 -8.37
N ASP A 173 -11.30 -7.97 -9.36
CA ASP A 173 -11.63 -7.67 -10.76
C ASP A 173 -12.73 -8.58 -11.30
N GLU A 174 -12.75 -9.85 -10.88
CA GLU A 174 -13.84 -10.76 -11.21
C GLU A 174 -15.16 -10.34 -10.53
N ALA A 175 -15.10 -9.99 -9.24
CA ALA A 175 -16.26 -9.49 -8.51
C ALA A 175 -16.86 -8.23 -9.15
N LEU A 176 -16.02 -7.30 -9.56
CA LEU A 176 -16.43 -6.04 -10.18
C LEU A 176 -17.19 -6.20 -11.51
N LYS A 177 -17.03 -7.34 -12.21
CA LYS A 177 -17.80 -7.62 -13.43
C LYS A 177 -19.28 -7.81 -13.14
N SER A 178 -19.60 -8.40 -12.00
CA SER A 178 -20.99 -8.70 -11.59
C SER A 178 -21.55 -7.69 -10.59
N ASP A 179 -20.68 -7.14 -9.73
CA ASP A 179 -21.02 -6.13 -8.74
C ASP A 179 -20.00 -4.98 -8.79
N PRO A 180 -20.32 -3.90 -9.54
CA PRO A 180 -19.43 -2.73 -9.67
C PRO A 180 -19.13 -2.01 -8.33
N THR A 181 -19.87 -2.31 -7.27
CA THR A 181 -19.68 -1.73 -5.94
C THR A 181 -18.70 -2.52 -5.07
N SER A 182 -18.23 -3.67 -5.54
CA SER A 182 -17.31 -4.54 -4.79
C SER A 182 -16.13 -3.77 -4.26
N PHE A 183 -15.70 -4.14 -3.05
CA PHE A 183 -14.57 -3.52 -2.34
C PHE A 183 -13.74 -4.60 -1.67
N MET A 184 -12.44 -4.40 -1.60
CA MET A 184 -11.58 -5.27 -0.81
C MET A 184 -10.62 -4.46 0.07
N ALA A 185 -10.19 -5.08 1.17
CA ALA A 185 -9.10 -4.59 1.99
C ALA A 185 -8.25 -5.76 2.49
N ALA A 186 -6.95 -5.61 2.46
CA ALA A 186 -6.03 -6.52 3.14
C ALA A 186 -6.20 -6.39 4.65
N LEU A 187 -6.05 -7.48 5.39
CA LEU A 187 -6.01 -7.45 6.84
C LEU A 187 -4.57 -7.26 7.30
N GLY A 188 -4.22 -6.05 7.69
CA GLY A 188 -2.93 -5.76 8.31
C GLY A 188 -2.82 -6.53 9.63
N GLU A 189 -1.78 -7.34 9.77
CA GLU A 189 -1.51 -8.08 11.01
C GLU A 189 -0.86 -7.17 12.06
N ARG A 190 -1.04 -7.54 13.34
CA ARG A 190 -0.18 -7.01 14.41
C ARG A 190 1.21 -7.59 14.20
N LYS A 191 2.21 -6.74 14.03
CA LYS A 191 3.61 -7.15 14.11
C LYS A 191 3.99 -7.46 15.55
#